data_abb10003a44cd35b0b92a6b27c9241c6
#
_entry.id   abb10003a44cd35b0b92a6b27c9241c6
#
_cell.length_a   1.000
_cell.length_b   1.000
_cell.length_c   1.000
_cell.angle_alpha   90.00
_cell.angle_beta   90.00
_cell.angle_gamma   90.00
#
_symmetry.space_group_name_H-M   'P 1'
#
loop_
_entity.id
_entity.type
_entity.pdbx_description
1 polymer ?
#
loop_
_entity_poly.entity_id
_entity_poly.type
_entity_poly.pdbx_seq_one_letter_code
_entity_poly.pdbx_strand_id
1 'polypeptide(L)'
;RRLWAEGRAEAIAPYVPEAVFPLYREAHAAGQYTDFSAAGRCELALLRSACRGETPFGQVRGISEGLEHRLEAAVRASTTYDELLDALTTVRYPRARMRRLAMDAALGYAADSFPSLPPYLHLLGGRKDALPFLKGCSLPASHSLARLRESGEACARMAEAQLAAADFGALCRVSPEAMGSLLRQKNIFLT
;
A
#
# COMPACT_ATOMS: atom_id res chain seq x y z
N ARG A 1 1.02 -8.81 -13.59
CA ARG A 1 2.30 -8.10 -13.41
C ARG A 1 3.33 -8.55 -14.43
N ARG A 2 3.73 -9.83 -14.44
CA ARG A 2 4.73 -10.38 -15.37
C ARG A 2 4.40 -10.10 -16.83
N LEU A 3 3.16 -10.35 -17.26
CA LEU A 3 2.70 -10.11 -18.63
C LEU A 3 2.83 -8.64 -19.07
N TRP A 4 2.66 -7.71 -18.15
CA TRP A 4 2.80 -6.27 -18.43
C TRP A 4 4.26 -5.86 -18.56
N ALA A 5 5.11 -6.35 -17.66
CA ALA A 5 6.55 -6.14 -17.74
C ALA A 5 7.17 -6.72 -19.04
N GLU A 6 6.58 -7.78 -19.58
CA GLU A 6 6.98 -8.43 -20.83
C GLU A 6 6.33 -7.79 -22.08
N GLY A 7 5.61 -6.67 -21.95
CA GLY A 7 4.89 -6.04 -23.07
C GLY A 7 3.67 -6.82 -23.57
N ARG A 8 3.21 -7.82 -22.83
CA ARG A 8 2.12 -8.74 -23.19
C ARG A 8 0.80 -8.38 -22.52
N ALA A 9 0.48 -7.08 -22.44
CA ALA A 9 -0.73 -6.58 -21.77
C ALA A 9 -2.02 -7.22 -22.34
N GLU A 10 -2.09 -7.44 -23.65
CA GLU A 10 -3.25 -8.06 -24.31
C GLU A 10 -3.55 -9.49 -23.80
N ALA A 11 -2.55 -10.21 -23.33
CA ALA A 11 -2.74 -11.54 -22.76
C ALA A 11 -3.54 -11.56 -21.43
N ILE A 12 -3.86 -10.40 -20.88
CA ILE A 12 -4.71 -10.26 -19.68
C ILE A 12 -6.19 -10.33 -20.03
N ALA A 13 -6.58 -10.01 -21.27
CA ALA A 13 -7.97 -9.92 -21.70
C ALA A 13 -8.86 -11.12 -21.28
N PRO A 14 -8.42 -12.39 -21.40
CA PRO A 14 -9.22 -13.54 -20.99
C PRO A 14 -9.46 -13.65 -19.46
N TYR A 15 -8.71 -12.89 -18.63
CA TYR A 15 -8.73 -12.99 -17.16
C TYR A 15 -9.43 -11.83 -16.49
N VAL A 16 -9.98 -10.89 -17.25
CA VAL A 16 -10.70 -9.73 -16.72
C VAL A 16 -12.03 -9.56 -17.45
N PRO A 17 -13.07 -8.98 -16.82
CA PRO A 17 -14.31 -8.66 -17.51
C PRO A 17 -14.05 -7.77 -18.73
N GLU A 18 -14.79 -8.01 -19.81
CA GLU A 18 -14.62 -7.30 -21.08
C GLU A 18 -14.66 -5.76 -20.91
N ALA A 19 -15.62 -5.26 -20.11
CA ALA A 19 -15.76 -3.83 -19.82
C ALA A 19 -14.59 -3.23 -19.02
N VAL A 20 -13.78 -4.05 -18.34
CA VAL A 20 -12.66 -3.61 -17.51
C VAL A 20 -11.35 -3.57 -18.29
N PHE A 21 -11.21 -4.38 -19.32
CA PHE A 21 -9.97 -4.48 -20.09
C PHE A 21 -9.52 -3.15 -20.73
N PRO A 22 -10.41 -2.34 -21.34
CA PRO A 22 -10.03 -1.00 -21.84
C PRO A 22 -9.44 -0.09 -20.77
N LEU A 23 -9.98 -0.11 -19.54
CA LEU A 23 -9.47 0.69 -18.42
C LEU A 23 -8.03 0.28 -18.04
N TYR A 24 -7.74 -1.02 -18.07
CA TYR A 24 -6.37 -1.51 -17.89
C TYR A 24 -5.41 -1.02 -18.98
N ARG A 25 -5.85 -0.99 -20.24
CA ARG A 25 -5.04 -0.50 -21.36
C ARG A 25 -4.75 1.00 -21.21
N GLU A 26 -5.75 1.79 -20.88
CA GLU A 26 -5.61 3.24 -20.62
C GLU A 26 -4.64 3.50 -19.47
N ALA A 27 -4.83 2.81 -18.33
CA ALA A 27 -3.95 2.94 -17.18
C ALA A 27 -2.51 2.54 -17.51
N HIS A 28 -2.32 1.49 -18.31
CA HIS A 28 -1.00 1.07 -18.77
C HIS A 28 -0.38 2.11 -19.71
N ALA A 29 -1.11 2.61 -20.70
CA ALA A 29 -0.64 3.64 -21.62
C ALA A 29 -0.27 4.96 -20.89
N ALA A 30 -1.00 5.29 -19.82
CA ALA A 30 -0.73 6.43 -18.96
C ALA A 30 0.40 6.20 -17.94
N GLY A 31 1.01 5.01 -17.89
CA GLY A 31 2.05 4.67 -16.90
C GLY A 31 1.53 4.56 -15.46
N GLN A 32 0.22 4.37 -15.26
CA GLN A 32 -0.44 4.27 -13.94
C GLN A 32 -0.28 2.88 -13.31
N TYR A 33 0.88 2.31 -13.41
CA TYR A 33 1.24 1.03 -12.78
C TYR A 33 2.59 1.12 -12.11
N THR A 34 2.82 0.24 -11.15
CA THR A 34 4.03 0.27 -10.34
C THR A 34 5.26 -0.12 -11.14
N ASP A 35 6.28 0.74 -11.13
CA ASP A 35 7.65 0.37 -11.46
C ASP A 35 8.28 -0.30 -10.21
N PHE A 36 8.48 -1.61 -10.30
CA PHE A 36 9.01 -2.38 -9.17
C PHE A 36 10.47 -2.08 -8.86
N SER A 37 11.24 -1.63 -9.83
CA SER A 37 12.63 -1.20 -9.61
C SER A 37 12.66 0.11 -8.82
N ALA A 38 11.84 1.07 -9.23
CA ALA A 38 11.68 2.33 -8.50
C ALA A 38 11.13 2.08 -7.08
N ALA A 39 10.06 1.28 -6.95
CA ALA A 39 9.46 0.94 -5.66
C ALA A 39 10.47 0.30 -4.71
N GLY A 40 11.23 -0.69 -5.19
CA GLY A 40 12.24 -1.35 -4.36
C GLY A 40 13.35 -0.42 -3.90
N ARG A 41 13.79 0.52 -4.75
CA ARG A 41 14.78 1.54 -4.35
C ARG A 41 14.22 2.53 -3.35
N CYS A 42 12.99 3.00 -3.54
CA CYS A 42 12.32 3.91 -2.61
C CYS A 42 12.14 3.23 -1.24
N GLU A 43 11.67 1.98 -1.22
CA GLU A 43 11.50 1.21 0.02
C GLU A 43 12.83 1.01 0.74
N LEU A 44 13.89 0.60 0.03
CA LEU A 44 15.23 0.44 0.61
C LEU A 44 15.81 1.77 1.13
N ALA A 45 15.53 2.89 0.45
CA ALA A 45 15.97 4.22 0.90
C ALA A 45 15.30 4.61 2.22
N LEU A 46 13.99 4.37 2.37
CA LEU A 46 13.23 4.60 3.61
C LEU A 46 13.76 3.72 4.74
N LEU A 47 13.98 2.42 4.48
CA LEU A 47 14.54 1.50 5.45
C LEU A 47 15.95 1.91 5.92
N ARG A 48 16.82 2.35 5.01
CA ARG A 48 18.16 2.86 5.35
C ARG A 48 18.08 4.15 6.18
N SER A 49 17.10 5.01 5.93
CA SER A 49 16.85 6.20 6.76
C SER A 49 16.44 5.80 8.17
N ALA A 50 15.55 4.82 8.30
CA ALA A 50 15.09 4.30 9.59
C ALA A 50 16.22 3.65 10.41
N CYS A 51 17.21 3.02 9.76
CA CYS A 51 18.38 2.43 10.43
C CYS A 51 19.29 3.42 11.18
N ARG A 52 19.04 4.71 11.10
CA ARG A 52 19.81 5.76 11.82
C ARG A 52 19.32 5.99 13.25
N GLY A 53 18.17 5.44 13.63
CA GLY A 53 17.65 5.51 14.98
C GLY A 53 18.39 4.59 15.97
N GLU A 54 18.18 4.79 17.28
CA GLU A 54 18.82 3.98 18.33
C GLU A 54 18.32 2.53 18.37
N THR A 55 17.03 2.32 18.11
CA THR A 55 16.38 1.00 18.08
C THR A 55 15.57 0.84 16.80
N PRO A 56 16.25 0.76 15.65
CA PRO A 56 15.56 0.65 14.38
C PRO A 56 14.69 -0.62 14.37
N PHE A 57 13.47 -0.46 13.88
CA PHE A 57 12.49 -1.53 13.66
C PHE A 57 11.89 -2.23 14.90
N GLY A 58 12.32 -1.92 16.13
CA GLY A 58 11.83 -2.60 17.35
C GLY A 58 10.32 -2.47 17.58
N GLN A 59 9.69 -1.40 17.10
CA GLN A 59 8.25 -1.14 17.22
C GLN A 59 7.44 -1.53 15.98
N VAL A 60 8.09 -2.01 14.92
CA VAL A 60 7.41 -2.32 13.65
C VAL A 60 6.39 -3.45 13.82
N ARG A 61 5.23 -3.26 13.20
CA ARG A 61 4.17 -4.27 13.21
C ARG A 61 4.65 -5.61 12.66
N GLY A 62 4.44 -6.68 13.43
CA GLY A 62 4.81 -8.05 13.04
C GLY A 62 6.27 -8.42 13.33
N ILE A 63 7.04 -7.54 13.99
CA ILE A 63 8.36 -7.86 14.55
C ILE A 63 8.17 -8.86 15.70
N SER A 64 9.03 -9.86 15.77
CA SER A 64 9.12 -10.85 16.84
C SER A 64 10.47 -11.55 16.83
N GLU A 65 10.93 -11.98 17.99
CA GLU A 65 12.04 -12.93 18.15
C GLU A 65 13.37 -12.50 17.50
N GLY A 66 13.77 -11.24 17.66
CA GLY A 66 15.05 -10.73 17.13
C GLY A 66 15.03 -10.44 15.63
N LEU A 67 13.83 -10.44 15.01
CA LEU A 67 13.66 -10.15 13.59
C LEU A 67 14.03 -8.69 13.25
N GLU A 68 13.96 -7.77 14.24
CA GLU A 68 14.41 -6.37 14.13
C GLU A 68 15.91 -6.29 13.82
N HIS A 69 16.75 -7.04 14.53
CA HIS A 69 18.20 -7.08 14.29
C HIS A 69 18.53 -7.69 12.95
N ARG A 70 17.77 -8.73 12.56
CA ARG A 70 17.94 -9.36 11.25
C ARG A 70 17.55 -8.40 10.12
N LEU A 71 16.45 -7.65 10.27
CA LEU A 71 16.02 -6.64 9.32
C LEU A 71 17.08 -5.53 9.20
N GLU A 72 17.58 -5.03 10.33
CA GLU A 72 18.63 -4.02 10.34
C GLU A 72 19.91 -4.51 9.62
N ALA A 73 20.40 -5.68 9.95
CA ALA A 73 21.58 -6.26 9.32
C ALA A 73 21.38 -6.44 7.81
N ALA A 74 20.22 -6.94 7.39
CA ALA A 74 19.88 -7.12 5.99
C ALA A 74 19.81 -5.76 5.23
N VAL A 75 19.18 -4.73 5.82
CA VAL A 75 19.10 -3.37 5.23
C VAL A 75 20.50 -2.77 5.04
N ARG A 76 21.40 -2.96 6.02
CA ARG A 76 22.76 -2.44 5.94
C ARG A 76 23.62 -3.14 4.88
N ALA A 77 23.40 -4.44 4.68
CA ALA A 77 24.18 -5.25 3.74
C ALA A 77 23.65 -5.20 2.30
N SER A 78 22.36 -4.97 2.10
CA SER A 78 21.73 -5.08 0.77
C SER A 78 21.90 -3.79 -0.06
N THR A 79 22.15 -3.97 -1.35
CA THR A 79 22.18 -2.89 -2.36
C THR A 79 20.92 -2.87 -3.21
N THR A 80 20.19 -3.98 -3.26
CA THR A 80 18.91 -4.12 -3.95
C THR A 80 17.83 -4.63 -3.00
N TYR A 81 16.56 -4.38 -3.38
CA TYR A 81 15.42 -4.87 -2.61
C TYR A 81 15.29 -6.40 -2.66
N ASP A 82 15.70 -7.02 -3.76
CA ASP A 82 15.69 -8.48 -3.88
C ASP A 82 16.72 -9.13 -2.96
N GLU A 83 17.95 -8.57 -2.87
CA GLU A 83 18.96 -9.01 -1.89
C GLU A 83 18.45 -8.90 -0.45
N LEU A 84 17.76 -7.78 -0.12
CA LEU A 84 17.13 -7.61 1.19
C LEU A 84 16.14 -8.73 1.48
N LEU A 85 15.24 -9.01 0.55
CA LEU A 85 14.24 -10.06 0.73
C LEU A 85 14.85 -11.46 0.79
N ASP A 86 15.91 -11.72 0.04
CA ASP A 86 16.63 -13.00 0.08
C ASP A 86 17.31 -13.20 1.43
N ALA A 87 17.95 -12.16 1.98
CA ALA A 87 18.57 -12.20 3.32
C ALA A 87 17.55 -12.41 4.46
N LEU A 88 16.32 -11.90 4.29
CA LEU A 88 15.25 -12.03 5.28
C LEU A 88 14.50 -13.37 5.19
N THR A 89 14.40 -13.94 3.98
CA THR A 89 13.59 -15.13 3.72
C THR A 89 14.23 -16.39 4.32
N THR A 90 13.42 -17.20 5.01
CA THR A 90 13.81 -18.52 5.52
C THR A 90 12.63 -19.47 5.43
N VAL A 91 12.83 -20.74 5.79
CA VAL A 91 11.75 -21.72 5.94
C VAL A 91 10.68 -21.21 6.94
N ARG A 92 11.13 -20.58 8.03
CA ARG A 92 10.23 -20.01 9.07
C ARG A 92 9.58 -18.69 8.63
N TYR A 93 10.27 -17.89 7.81
CA TYR A 93 9.84 -16.56 7.37
C TYR A 93 9.70 -16.51 5.85
N PRO A 94 8.51 -16.84 5.32
CA PRO A 94 8.26 -16.83 3.87
C PRO A 94 8.44 -15.42 3.27
N ARG A 95 8.94 -15.35 2.03
CA ARG A 95 9.21 -14.09 1.31
C ARG A 95 8.02 -13.12 1.31
N ALA A 96 6.79 -13.63 1.20
CA ALA A 96 5.59 -12.77 1.23
C ALA A 96 5.38 -12.08 2.59
N ARG A 97 5.73 -12.75 3.70
CA ARG A 97 5.71 -12.17 5.05
C ARG A 97 6.81 -11.11 5.17
N MET A 98 8.01 -11.41 4.71
CA MET A 98 9.15 -10.47 4.77
C MET A 98 8.91 -9.23 3.93
N ARG A 99 8.28 -9.36 2.78
CA ARG A 99 7.86 -8.20 1.97
C ARG A 99 6.89 -7.28 2.71
N ARG A 100 5.90 -7.83 3.41
CA ARG A 100 4.97 -7.02 4.21
C ARG A 100 5.68 -6.34 5.38
N LEU A 101 6.55 -7.08 6.07
CA LEU A 101 7.33 -6.53 7.18
C LEU A 101 8.23 -5.38 6.73
N ALA A 102 8.94 -5.53 5.62
CA ALA A 102 9.80 -4.49 5.06
C ALA A 102 8.99 -3.24 4.68
N MET A 103 7.81 -3.42 4.07
CA MET A 103 6.90 -2.31 3.75
C MET A 103 6.38 -1.62 5.01
N ASP A 104 5.93 -2.39 6.02
CA ASP A 104 5.49 -1.82 7.30
C ASP A 104 6.61 -1.02 7.97
N ALA A 105 7.83 -1.52 7.92
CA ALA A 105 9.01 -0.83 8.44
C ALA A 105 9.35 0.44 7.64
N ALA A 106 9.28 0.38 6.31
CA ALA A 106 9.54 1.52 5.44
C ALA A 106 8.54 2.65 5.63
N LEU A 107 7.26 2.32 5.86
CA LEU A 107 6.19 3.28 6.12
C LEU A 107 6.07 3.68 7.60
N GLY A 108 6.89 3.12 8.49
CA GLY A 108 6.89 3.43 9.92
C GLY A 108 5.66 2.90 10.67
N TYR A 109 5.05 1.81 10.20
CA TYR A 109 3.87 1.24 10.85
C TYR A 109 4.25 0.41 12.08
N ALA A 110 3.95 0.97 13.26
CA ALA A 110 4.13 0.31 14.53
C ALA A 110 2.98 -0.67 14.83
N ALA A 111 3.16 -1.49 15.87
CA ALA A 111 2.17 -2.49 16.28
C ALA A 111 0.80 -1.89 16.63
N ASP A 112 0.79 -0.66 17.16
CA ASP A 112 -0.39 0.10 17.57
C ASP A 112 -0.87 1.13 16.52
N SER A 113 -0.24 1.19 15.35
CA SER A 113 -0.61 2.14 14.29
C SER A 113 -2.04 1.98 13.79
N PHE A 114 -2.60 0.78 13.95
CA PHE A 114 -3.94 0.46 13.44
C PHE A 114 -4.87 0.01 14.57
N PRO A 115 -6.14 0.46 14.57
CA PRO A 115 -7.14 -0.08 15.45
C PRO A 115 -7.42 -1.56 15.12
N SER A 116 -7.90 -2.33 16.12
CA SER A 116 -8.22 -3.75 15.95
C SER A 116 -9.37 -4.02 14.96
N LEU A 117 -10.27 -3.05 14.79
CA LEU A 117 -11.36 -3.09 13.83
C LEU A 117 -11.30 -1.86 12.92
N PRO A 118 -11.77 -1.96 11.66
CA PRO A 118 -11.86 -0.81 10.77
C PRO A 118 -12.68 0.31 11.40
N PRO A 119 -12.15 1.55 11.52
CA PRO A 119 -12.86 2.65 12.19
C PRO A 119 -13.89 3.34 11.31
N TYR A 120 -13.92 3.05 10.01
CA TYR A 120 -14.84 3.64 9.04
C TYR A 120 -15.02 2.75 7.80
N LEU A 121 -16.01 3.12 6.98
CA LEU A 121 -16.22 2.59 5.64
C LEU A 121 -15.87 3.67 4.60
N HIS A 122 -14.78 3.46 3.85
CA HIS A 122 -14.43 4.31 2.71
C HIS A 122 -15.10 3.78 1.45
N LEU A 123 -16.10 4.52 0.95
CA LEU A 123 -16.89 4.14 -0.21
C LEU A 123 -16.16 4.52 -1.49
N LEU A 124 -15.60 3.56 -2.19
CA LEU A 124 -14.84 3.79 -3.43
C LEU A 124 -15.75 3.85 -4.67
N GLY A 125 -16.91 3.22 -4.60
CA GLY A 125 -17.89 3.18 -5.67
C GLY A 125 -19.03 2.22 -5.32
N GLY A 126 -20.09 2.23 -6.11
CA GLY A 126 -21.24 1.35 -5.92
C GLY A 126 -22.44 1.79 -6.70
N ARG A 127 -23.53 1.03 -6.56
CA ARG A 127 -24.85 1.40 -7.11
C ARG A 127 -25.55 2.37 -6.16
N LYS A 128 -26.20 3.39 -6.71
CA LYS A 128 -26.93 4.39 -5.91
C LYS A 128 -28.10 3.79 -5.14
N ASP A 129 -28.76 2.78 -5.69
CA ASP A 129 -29.87 2.06 -5.04
C ASP A 129 -29.42 1.23 -3.82
N ALA A 130 -28.13 0.90 -3.70
CA ALA A 130 -27.57 0.21 -2.55
C ALA A 130 -27.16 1.16 -1.39
N LEU A 131 -27.04 2.47 -1.62
CA LEU A 131 -26.64 3.43 -0.59
C LEU A 131 -27.57 3.46 0.64
N PRO A 132 -28.91 3.27 0.52
CA PRO A 132 -29.78 3.20 1.69
C PRO A 132 -29.42 2.13 2.72
N PHE A 133 -28.76 1.03 2.32
CA PHE A 133 -28.31 -0.02 3.25
C PHE A 133 -27.25 0.49 4.25
N LEU A 134 -26.55 1.58 3.90
CA LEU A 134 -25.53 2.19 4.79
C LEU A 134 -26.16 3.02 5.92
N LYS A 135 -27.45 3.38 5.85
CA LYS A 135 -28.13 4.19 6.88
C LYS A 135 -28.15 3.52 8.26
N GLY A 136 -28.08 2.19 8.30
CA GLY A 136 -28.01 1.41 9.54
C GLY A 136 -26.60 1.12 10.05
N CYS A 137 -25.57 1.60 9.36
CA CYS A 137 -24.19 1.36 9.75
C CYS A 137 -23.79 2.26 10.93
N SER A 138 -23.25 1.65 11.99
CA SER A 138 -22.74 2.39 13.15
C SER A 138 -21.38 3.06 12.91
N LEU A 139 -20.68 2.66 11.84
CA LEU A 139 -19.39 3.23 11.48
C LEU A 139 -19.57 4.49 10.59
N PRO A 140 -18.72 5.50 10.73
CA PRO A 140 -18.62 6.57 9.75
C PRO A 140 -18.44 6.02 8.34
N ALA A 141 -19.30 6.41 7.41
CA ALA A 141 -19.26 5.98 6.02
C ALA A 141 -19.25 7.19 5.09
N SER A 142 -18.26 7.30 4.23
CA SER A 142 -18.14 8.40 3.28
C SER A 142 -17.32 7.99 2.06
N HIS A 143 -17.60 8.65 0.94
CA HIS A 143 -16.75 8.63 -0.25
C HIS A 143 -15.55 9.59 -0.14
N SER A 144 -15.56 10.48 0.85
CA SER A 144 -14.47 11.44 1.08
C SER A 144 -13.60 10.98 2.23
N LEU A 145 -12.35 10.63 1.93
CA LEU A 145 -11.36 10.26 2.94
C LEU A 145 -11.06 11.46 3.87
N ALA A 146 -11.14 12.70 3.38
CA ALA A 146 -10.97 13.90 4.20
C ALA A 146 -12.03 13.98 5.29
N ARG A 147 -13.31 13.73 4.97
CA ARG A 147 -14.39 13.69 5.98
C ARG A 147 -14.23 12.53 6.96
N LEU A 148 -13.80 11.36 6.49
CA LEU A 148 -13.55 10.21 7.37
C LEU A 148 -12.43 10.50 8.36
N ARG A 149 -11.37 11.20 7.93
CA ARG A 149 -10.27 11.64 8.79
C ARG A 149 -10.73 12.51 9.96
N GLU A 150 -11.75 13.34 9.77
CA GLU A 150 -12.32 14.23 10.78
C GLU A 150 -13.29 13.52 11.75
N SER A 151 -13.63 12.25 11.51
CA SER A 151 -14.63 11.51 12.27
C SER A 151 -14.13 10.95 13.61
N GLY A 152 -12.89 11.24 14.01
CA GLY A 152 -12.32 10.83 15.28
C GLY A 152 -10.87 10.37 15.16
N GLU A 153 -10.20 10.19 16.28
CA GLU A 153 -8.76 9.91 16.33
C GLU A 153 -8.38 8.59 15.62
N ALA A 154 -9.13 7.51 15.84
CA ALA A 154 -8.89 6.23 15.17
C ALA A 154 -9.08 6.35 13.64
N CYS A 155 -10.07 7.15 13.22
CA CYS A 155 -10.30 7.44 11.80
C CYS A 155 -9.15 8.25 11.20
N ALA A 156 -8.67 9.26 11.93
CA ALA A 156 -7.55 10.09 11.50
C ALA A 156 -6.28 9.26 11.31
N ARG A 157 -5.90 8.42 12.29
CA ARG A 157 -4.72 7.54 12.19
C ARG A 157 -4.81 6.59 10.99
N MET A 158 -5.96 5.96 10.80
CA MET A 158 -6.16 5.05 9.66
C MET A 158 -6.10 5.79 8.32
N ALA A 159 -6.71 6.98 8.23
CA ALA A 159 -6.68 7.79 7.00
C ALA A 159 -5.26 8.26 6.67
N GLU A 160 -4.48 8.71 7.65
CA GLU A 160 -3.07 9.08 7.45
C GLU A 160 -2.23 7.90 6.97
N ALA A 161 -2.41 6.71 7.54
CA ALA A 161 -1.73 5.50 7.07
C ALA A 161 -2.11 5.15 5.61
N GLN A 162 -3.39 5.29 5.25
CA GLN A 162 -3.83 5.10 3.86
C GLN A 162 -3.22 6.13 2.90
N LEU A 163 -3.13 7.40 3.34
CA LEU A 163 -2.52 8.47 2.54
C LEU A 163 -1.03 8.20 2.32
N ALA A 164 -0.29 7.86 3.38
CA ALA A 164 1.14 7.55 3.29
C ALA A 164 1.41 6.39 2.31
N ALA A 165 0.62 5.31 2.40
CA ALA A 165 0.73 4.18 1.48
C ALA A 165 0.37 4.57 0.03
N ALA A 166 -0.66 5.39 -0.16
CA ALA A 166 -1.08 5.86 -1.48
C ALA A 166 -0.03 6.78 -2.11
N ASP A 167 0.53 7.70 -1.33
CA ASP A 167 1.55 8.64 -1.80
C ASP A 167 2.86 7.92 -2.15
N PHE A 168 3.26 6.92 -1.33
CA PHE A 168 4.36 6.03 -1.68
C PHE A 168 4.08 5.30 -3.01
N GLY A 169 2.89 4.70 -3.13
CA GLY A 169 2.51 3.99 -4.36
C GLY A 169 2.44 4.90 -5.58
N ALA A 170 1.97 6.14 -5.42
CA ALA A 170 1.90 7.14 -6.48
C ALA A 170 3.28 7.55 -6.99
N LEU A 171 4.25 7.72 -6.08
CA LEU A 171 5.64 8.01 -6.42
C LEU A 171 6.32 6.84 -7.17
N CYS A 172 5.94 5.61 -6.84
CA CYS A 172 6.51 4.39 -7.43
C CYS A 172 5.88 3.97 -8.77
N ARG A 173 5.04 4.79 -9.40
CA ARG A 173 4.49 4.52 -10.73
C ARG A 173 5.52 4.79 -11.82
N VAL A 174 5.32 4.20 -13.01
CA VAL A 174 6.08 4.52 -14.22
C VAL A 174 5.94 6.01 -14.58
N SER A 175 4.70 6.54 -14.44
CA SER A 175 4.44 7.98 -14.44
C SER A 175 4.12 8.43 -13.01
N PRO A 176 5.10 8.95 -12.24
CA PRO A 176 4.89 9.32 -10.86
C PRO A 176 3.86 10.46 -10.71
N GLU A 177 3.11 10.41 -9.62
CA GLU A 177 2.13 11.44 -9.28
C GLU A 177 2.53 12.18 -8.00
N ALA A 178 2.10 13.44 -7.90
CA ALA A 178 2.28 14.23 -6.69
C ALA A 178 1.44 13.69 -5.53
N MET A 179 1.87 13.98 -4.28
CA MET A 179 1.18 13.60 -3.05
C MET A 179 -0.30 14.03 -3.07
N GLY A 180 -1.12 13.30 -2.33
CA GLY A 180 -2.55 13.58 -2.15
C GLY A 180 -3.41 13.13 -3.33
N SER A 181 -2.92 12.26 -4.21
CA SER A 181 -3.71 11.72 -5.33
C SER A 181 -4.96 11.00 -4.84
N LEU A 182 -4.89 10.26 -3.73
CA LEU A 182 -6.03 9.57 -3.13
C LEU A 182 -7.14 10.54 -2.66
N LEU A 183 -6.79 11.73 -2.16
CA LEU A 183 -7.77 12.76 -1.76
C LEU A 183 -8.49 13.38 -2.95
N ARG A 184 -7.86 13.39 -4.13
CA ARG A 184 -8.41 13.92 -5.38
C ARG A 184 -9.17 12.89 -6.19
N GLN A 185 -9.09 11.62 -5.81
CA GLN A 185 -9.75 10.52 -6.52
C GLN A 185 -11.26 10.73 -6.52
N LYS A 186 -11.87 10.70 -7.71
CA LYS A 186 -13.31 10.73 -7.87
C LYS A 186 -13.85 9.31 -7.74
N ASN A 187 -14.81 9.14 -6.86
CA ASN A 187 -15.48 7.85 -6.67
C ASN A 187 -16.65 7.71 -7.65
N ILE A 188 -16.89 6.49 -8.11
CA ILE A 188 -17.87 6.20 -9.15
C ILE A 188 -19.12 5.58 -8.51
N PHE A 189 -20.27 6.27 -8.62
CA PHE A 189 -21.57 5.73 -8.24
C PHE A 189 -22.43 5.57 -9.49
N LEU A 190 -22.77 4.33 -9.79
CA LEU A 190 -23.63 3.98 -10.92
C LEU A 190 -25.11 4.26 -10.59
N THR A 191 -25.84 4.73 -11.58
CA THR A 191 -27.30 4.96 -11.52
C THR A 191 -28.03 3.65 -11.48
#